data_5fc119af626270eca9b4b20902eaadce
#
_entry.id   5fc119af626270eca9b4b20902eaadce
#
_cell.length_a   1.000
_cell.length_b   1.000
_cell.length_c   1.000
_cell.angle_alpha   90.00
_cell.angle_beta   90.00
_cell.angle_gamma   90.00
#
_symmetry.space_group_name_H-M   'P 1'
#
loop_
_entity.id
_entity.type
_entity.pdbx_description
1 polymer ?
#
loop_
_entity_poly.entity_id
_entity_poly.type
_entity_poly.pdbx_seq_one_letter_code
_entity_poly.pdbx_strand_id
1 'polypeptide(L)'
;NRVVVNGMPGSGKTIVAVYLMKYLADSKEFAGKKIGFVVPQTSLRKTMKFIFRSIYGLTPSQVLSPSDITKKKYDILLVDEAHRLHQYKNISYRGAFKKSCERLGMTTDADELDWILEQSKCAVLFYDYNQVVGPSGIDYERFEEKMRNLYKKHMISYFTLATQMRVQGGNDYITFIKKLLDGDVDREYHSKKYDLKLYSNFSKFEKDMYAKEKETGLSRMVAGYAWPWISKNDQSKKDIEIQGVKRMWNHCTKGWVHTEEAVDE
;
A
#
# COMPACT_ATOMS: atom_id res chain seq x y z
N ASN A 1 -22.82 0.55 -7.22
CA ASN A 1 -22.58 0.00 -5.87
C ASN A 1 -21.12 0.19 -5.48
N ARG A 2 -20.87 0.38 -4.17
CA ARG A 2 -19.52 0.52 -3.60
C ARG A 2 -19.38 -0.42 -2.42
N VAL A 3 -18.18 -0.94 -2.22
CA VAL A 3 -17.86 -1.81 -1.08
C VAL A 3 -16.57 -1.30 -0.49
N VAL A 4 -16.53 -1.08 0.81
CA VAL A 4 -15.29 -0.79 1.55
C VAL A 4 -14.95 -2.00 2.41
N VAL A 5 -13.77 -2.56 2.19
CA VAL A 5 -13.19 -3.63 2.99
C VAL A 5 -12.08 -3.02 3.84
N ASN A 6 -12.40 -2.70 5.07
CA ASN A 6 -11.44 -2.17 6.03
C ASN A 6 -10.64 -3.30 6.68
N GLY A 7 -9.40 -3.07 6.96
CA GLY A 7 -8.55 -4.02 7.69
C GLY A 7 -7.21 -3.43 8.05
N MET A 8 -6.71 -3.77 9.24
CA MET A 8 -5.39 -3.30 9.68
C MET A 8 -4.25 -3.95 8.85
N PRO A 9 -3.02 -3.45 8.98
CA PRO A 9 -1.86 -4.04 8.32
C PRO A 9 -1.75 -5.53 8.65
N GLY A 10 -1.57 -6.37 7.61
CA GLY A 10 -1.47 -7.83 7.81
C GLY A 10 -2.78 -8.58 7.98
N SER A 11 -3.95 -7.95 7.82
CA SER A 11 -5.25 -8.62 7.89
C SER A 11 -5.63 -9.41 6.63
N GLY A 12 -4.76 -9.42 5.60
CA GLY A 12 -5.00 -10.19 4.38
C GLY A 12 -5.77 -9.45 3.29
N LYS A 13 -5.92 -8.12 3.35
CA LYS A 13 -6.62 -7.30 2.34
C LYS A 13 -6.25 -7.68 0.90
N THR A 14 -4.96 -7.64 0.57
CA THR A 14 -4.44 -7.97 -0.77
C THR A 14 -4.76 -9.41 -1.17
N ILE A 15 -4.67 -10.36 -0.23
CA ILE A 15 -5.00 -11.77 -0.49
C ILE A 15 -6.48 -11.91 -0.86
N VAL A 16 -7.36 -11.30 -0.06
CA VAL A 16 -8.81 -11.29 -0.32
C VAL A 16 -9.11 -10.62 -1.66
N ALA A 17 -8.42 -9.53 -1.98
CA ALA A 17 -8.56 -8.82 -3.26
C ALA A 17 -8.20 -9.71 -4.46
N VAL A 18 -7.09 -10.46 -4.39
CA VAL A 18 -6.65 -11.38 -5.44
C VAL A 18 -7.61 -12.57 -5.58
N TYR A 19 -8.05 -13.15 -4.46
CA TYR A 19 -9.05 -14.23 -4.47
C TYR A 19 -10.38 -13.76 -5.07
N LEU A 20 -10.84 -12.57 -4.68
CA LEU A 20 -12.05 -11.99 -5.27
C LEU A 20 -11.90 -11.76 -6.77
N MET A 21 -10.73 -11.25 -7.21
CA MET A 21 -10.45 -11.09 -8.63
C MET A 21 -10.51 -12.41 -9.39
N LYS A 22 -9.94 -13.48 -8.82
CA LYS A 22 -9.99 -14.82 -9.40
C LYS A 22 -11.42 -15.36 -9.42
N TYR A 23 -12.16 -15.24 -8.33
CA TYR A 23 -13.56 -15.65 -8.26
C TYR A 23 -14.42 -14.98 -9.34
N LEU A 24 -14.27 -13.66 -9.50
CA LEU A 24 -15.00 -12.90 -10.51
C LEU A 24 -14.62 -13.33 -11.94
N ALA A 25 -13.35 -13.65 -12.18
CA ALA A 25 -12.87 -14.10 -13.49
C ALA A 25 -13.42 -15.48 -13.88
N ASP A 26 -13.59 -16.38 -12.90
CA ASP A 26 -14.08 -17.76 -13.13
C ASP A 26 -15.60 -17.86 -13.15
N SER A 27 -16.28 -16.92 -12.55
CA SER A 27 -17.73 -16.99 -12.39
C SER A 27 -18.47 -16.71 -13.71
N LYS A 28 -19.37 -17.61 -14.09
CA LYS A 28 -20.24 -17.45 -15.26
C LYS A 28 -21.13 -16.21 -15.18
N GLU A 29 -21.50 -15.78 -13.97
CA GLU A 29 -22.32 -14.59 -13.73
C GLU A 29 -21.62 -13.31 -14.20
N PHE A 30 -20.29 -13.28 -14.09
CA PHE A 30 -19.47 -12.13 -14.47
C PHE A 30 -18.77 -12.31 -15.82
N ALA A 31 -19.10 -13.36 -16.57
CA ALA A 31 -18.55 -13.59 -17.91
C ALA A 31 -18.78 -12.36 -18.81
N GLY A 32 -17.74 -11.92 -19.51
CA GLY A 32 -17.77 -10.75 -20.38
C GLY A 32 -17.75 -9.38 -19.65
N LYS A 33 -17.76 -9.34 -18.33
CA LYS A 33 -17.60 -8.09 -17.57
C LYS A 33 -16.18 -7.58 -17.63
N LYS A 34 -16.03 -6.26 -17.74
CA LYS A 34 -14.73 -5.59 -17.68
C LYS A 34 -14.33 -5.38 -16.22
N ILE A 35 -13.40 -6.20 -15.74
CA ILE A 35 -12.92 -6.18 -14.36
C ILE A 35 -11.48 -5.70 -14.33
N GLY A 36 -11.16 -4.77 -13.44
CA GLY A 36 -9.82 -4.22 -13.25
C GLY A 36 -9.36 -4.30 -11.80
N PHE A 37 -8.05 -4.49 -11.61
CA PHE A 37 -7.38 -4.51 -10.31
C PHE A 37 -6.45 -3.29 -10.22
N VAL A 38 -6.82 -2.31 -9.42
CA VAL A 38 -6.12 -1.02 -9.31
C VAL A 38 -5.14 -1.06 -8.14
N VAL A 39 -3.89 -0.70 -8.41
CA VAL A 39 -2.83 -0.60 -7.40
C VAL A 39 -2.14 0.75 -7.54
N PRO A 40 -2.31 1.69 -6.59
CA PRO A 40 -1.69 3.01 -6.65
C PRO A 40 -0.16 2.95 -6.67
N GLN A 41 0.44 2.14 -5.81
CA GLN A 41 1.87 2.05 -5.62
C GLN A 41 2.57 1.29 -6.77
N THR A 42 3.58 1.92 -7.38
CA THR A 42 4.25 1.39 -8.58
C THR A 42 4.99 0.07 -8.34
N SER A 43 5.71 -0.07 -7.23
CA SER A 43 6.42 -1.31 -6.87
C SER A 43 5.44 -2.47 -6.68
N LEU A 44 4.42 -2.28 -5.85
CA LEU A 44 3.39 -3.28 -5.61
C LEU A 44 2.65 -3.65 -6.90
N ARG A 45 2.37 -2.68 -7.76
CA ARG A 45 1.73 -2.94 -9.05
C ARG A 45 2.58 -3.85 -9.95
N LYS A 46 3.91 -3.70 -9.96
CA LYS A 46 4.82 -4.59 -10.69
C LYS A 46 4.75 -6.01 -10.14
N THR A 47 4.79 -6.16 -8.82
CA THR A 47 4.64 -7.45 -8.13
C THR A 47 3.29 -8.10 -8.45
N MET A 48 2.19 -7.34 -8.40
CA MET A 48 0.87 -7.85 -8.75
C MET A 48 0.78 -8.31 -10.21
N LYS A 49 1.41 -7.61 -11.14
CA LYS A 49 1.50 -8.06 -12.55
C LYS A 49 2.22 -9.40 -12.69
N PHE A 50 3.28 -9.61 -11.90
CA PHE A 50 3.98 -10.88 -11.87
C PHE A 50 3.09 -12.00 -11.28
N ILE A 51 2.42 -11.75 -10.15
CA ILE A 51 1.49 -12.69 -9.51
C ILE A 51 0.33 -13.04 -10.46
N PHE A 52 -0.28 -12.06 -11.12
CA PHE A 52 -1.39 -12.31 -12.05
C PHE A 52 -0.97 -13.18 -13.23
N ARG A 53 0.30 -13.12 -13.67
CA ARG A 53 0.83 -13.97 -14.73
C ARG A 53 0.88 -15.45 -14.31
N SER A 54 1.07 -15.74 -13.03
CA SER A 54 1.16 -17.10 -12.50
C SER A 54 -0.20 -17.70 -12.12
N ILE A 55 -1.27 -16.91 -12.12
CA ILE A 55 -2.62 -17.39 -11.77
C ILE A 55 -3.41 -17.63 -13.06
N TYR A 56 -3.81 -18.89 -13.29
CA TYR A 56 -4.63 -19.23 -14.45
C TYR A 56 -5.91 -18.40 -14.51
N GLY A 57 -6.24 -17.88 -15.69
CA GLY A 57 -7.43 -17.04 -15.92
C GLY A 57 -7.25 -15.56 -15.57
N LEU A 58 -6.13 -15.16 -14.97
CA LEU A 58 -5.78 -13.74 -14.76
C LEU A 58 -4.69 -13.28 -15.73
N THR A 59 -4.65 -11.99 -16.01
CA THR A 59 -3.65 -11.40 -16.91
C THR A 59 -3.02 -10.14 -16.30
N PRO A 60 -1.73 -9.87 -16.56
CA PRO A 60 -1.06 -8.66 -16.09
C PRO A 60 -1.72 -7.35 -16.57
N SER A 61 -2.46 -7.39 -17.69
CA SER A 61 -3.18 -6.23 -18.24
C SER A 61 -4.38 -5.79 -17.41
N GLN A 62 -4.87 -6.67 -16.52
CA GLN A 62 -5.93 -6.34 -15.57
C GLN A 62 -5.41 -5.52 -14.38
N VAL A 63 -4.08 -5.51 -14.14
CA VAL A 63 -3.45 -4.75 -13.06
C VAL A 63 -3.11 -3.34 -13.54
N LEU A 64 -3.76 -2.35 -12.98
CA LEU A 64 -3.86 -0.98 -13.48
C LEU A 64 -3.30 0.03 -12.47
N SER A 65 -2.84 1.16 -12.98
CA SER A 65 -2.66 2.36 -12.16
C SER A 65 -3.97 3.17 -12.08
N PRO A 66 -4.11 4.12 -11.13
CA PRO A 66 -5.26 5.01 -11.12
C PRO A 66 -5.44 5.81 -12.42
N SER A 67 -4.36 6.20 -13.09
CA SER A 67 -4.44 6.90 -14.38
C SER A 67 -4.88 6.00 -15.55
N ASP A 68 -4.61 4.69 -15.49
CA ASP A 68 -5.02 3.77 -16.55
C ASP A 68 -6.53 3.62 -16.65
N ILE A 69 -7.23 3.66 -15.50
CA ILE A 69 -8.69 3.49 -15.46
C ILE A 69 -9.42 4.63 -16.14
N THR A 70 -8.80 5.81 -16.26
CA THR A 70 -9.45 6.98 -16.90
C THR A 70 -9.69 6.81 -18.40
N LYS A 71 -9.09 5.77 -19.01
CA LYS A 71 -9.13 5.51 -20.45
C LYS A 71 -10.40 4.77 -20.91
N LYS A 72 -11.10 4.07 -20.01
CA LYS A 72 -12.30 3.28 -20.33
C LYS A 72 -13.14 3.02 -19.09
N LYS A 73 -14.43 2.71 -19.31
CA LYS A 73 -15.33 2.28 -18.21
C LYS A 73 -15.12 0.81 -17.86
N TYR A 74 -15.37 0.49 -16.59
CA TYR A 74 -15.31 -0.85 -16.03
C TYR A 74 -16.65 -1.23 -15.37
N ASP A 75 -16.97 -2.51 -15.41
CA ASP A 75 -18.10 -3.02 -14.64
C ASP A 75 -17.72 -3.13 -13.15
N ILE A 76 -16.52 -3.65 -12.86
CA ILE A 76 -16.01 -3.81 -11.50
C ILE A 76 -14.56 -3.33 -11.42
N LEU A 77 -14.23 -2.51 -10.42
CA LEU A 77 -12.87 -2.18 -10.03
C LEU A 77 -12.60 -2.67 -8.61
N LEU A 78 -11.57 -3.47 -8.44
CA LEU A 78 -10.99 -3.82 -7.15
C LEU A 78 -9.80 -2.89 -6.93
N VAL A 79 -9.78 -2.17 -5.82
CA VAL A 79 -8.71 -1.18 -5.52
C VAL A 79 -7.97 -1.61 -4.27
N ASP A 80 -6.78 -2.15 -4.43
CA ASP A 80 -5.91 -2.48 -3.31
C ASP A 80 -5.15 -1.24 -2.82
N GLU A 81 -4.87 -1.18 -1.52
CA GLU A 81 -4.22 -0.02 -0.89
C GLU A 81 -4.95 1.32 -1.21
N ALA A 82 -6.29 1.33 -1.13
CA ALA A 82 -7.10 2.49 -1.51
C ALA A 82 -6.79 3.77 -0.69
N HIS A 83 -6.21 3.63 0.52
CA HIS A 83 -5.71 4.73 1.33
C HIS A 83 -4.50 5.45 0.71
N ARG A 84 -3.87 4.87 -0.33
CA ARG A 84 -2.74 5.47 -1.07
C ARG A 84 -3.15 6.20 -2.34
N LEU A 85 -4.43 6.40 -2.59
CA LEU A 85 -4.93 7.24 -3.68
C LEU A 85 -4.56 8.70 -3.44
N HIS A 86 -4.27 9.44 -4.52
CA HIS A 86 -3.75 10.81 -4.43
C HIS A 86 -4.80 11.85 -4.80
N GLN A 87 -4.62 13.03 -4.23
CA GLN A 87 -5.23 14.29 -4.65
C GLN A 87 -4.19 15.16 -5.40
N TYR A 88 -4.64 16.21 -6.07
CA TYR A 88 -3.77 17.15 -6.81
C TYR A 88 -2.92 18.05 -5.89
N LYS A 89 -2.33 17.47 -4.86
CA LYS A 89 -1.53 18.20 -3.86
C LYS A 89 -0.21 17.48 -3.65
N ASN A 90 0.91 18.20 -3.72
CA ASN A 90 2.26 17.67 -3.46
C ASN A 90 2.64 16.42 -4.30
N ILE A 91 2.09 16.28 -5.51
CA ILE A 91 2.44 15.21 -6.45
C ILE A 91 3.48 15.69 -7.46
N SER A 92 4.40 14.80 -7.86
CA SER A 92 5.44 15.09 -8.86
C SER A 92 4.92 15.01 -10.31
N TYR A 93 3.81 14.32 -10.55
CA TYR A 93 3.24 14.06 -11.89
C TYR A 93 2.02 14.93 -12.22
N ARG A 94 2.05 16.20 -11.84
CA ARG A 94 0.94 17.17 -12.00
C ARG A 94 0.34 17.20 -13.41
N GLY A 95 1.19 17.20 -14.45
CA GLY A 95 0.71 17.22 -15.83
C GLY A 95 -0.07 15.97 -16.23
N ALA A 96 0.38 14.79 -15.81
CA ALA A 96 -0.33 13.54 -16.07
C ALA A 96 -1.65 13.48 -15.30
N PHE A 97 -1.69 13.95 -14.07
CA PHE A 97 -2.89 14.05 -13.25
C PHE A 97 -3.94 14.96 -13.93
N LYS A 98 -3.54 16.17 -14.32
CA LYS A 98 -4.41 17.13 -15.04
C LYS A 98 -5.00 16.51 -16.30
N LYS A 99 -4.19 15.85 -17.15
CA LYS A 99 -4.67 15.15 -18.35
C LYS A 99 -5.69 14.02 -18.01
N SER A 100 -5.55 13.38 -16.87
CA SER A 100 -6.50 12.36 -16.41
C SER A 100 -7.83 12.99 -16.01
N CYS A 101 -7.83 14.12 -15.29
CA CYS A 101 -9.02 14.88 -14.97
C CYS A 101 -9.72 15.39 -16.26
N GLU A 102 -8.97 16.03 -17.16
CA GLU A 102 -9.49 16.52 -18.46
C GLU A 102 -10.19 15.43 -19.27
N ARG A 103 -9.60 14.22 -19.30
CA ARG A 103 -10.20 13.06 -19.99
C ARG A 103 -11.55 12.65 -19.43
N LEU A 104 -11.76 12.89 -18.14
CA LEU A 104 -13.03 12.58 -17.44
C LEU A 104 -13.98 13.79 -17.38
N GLY A 105 -13.62 14.94 -17.94
CA GLY A 105 -14.39 16.19 -17.82
C GLY A 105 -14.39 16.75 -16.41
N MET A 106 -13.35 16.44 -15.61
CA MET A 106 -13.20 16.89 -14.22
C MET A 106 -12.15 17.98 -14.10
N THR A 107 -12.24 18.80 -13.05
CA THR A 107 -11.18 19.72 -12.63
C THR A 107 -10.15 19.02 -11.74
N THR A 108 -9.07 19.72 -11.41
CA THR A 108 -8.04 19.24 -10.47
C THR A 108 -8.48 19.21 -9.00
N ASP A 109 -9.72 19.62 -8.69
CA ASP A 109 -10.32 19.43 -7.37
C ASP A 109 -10.75 17.96 -7.15
N ALA A 110 -10.95 17.22 -8.26
CA ALA A 110 -11.14 15.78 -8.22
C ALA A 110 -9.84 15.06 -7.79
N ASP A 111 -10.01 13.91 -7.18
CA ASP A 111 -8.93 13.02 -6.77
C ASP A 111 -9.03 11.64 -7.48
N GLU A 112 -8.03 10.78 -7.26
CA GLU A 112 -8.00 9.45 -7.87
C GLU A 112 -9.19 8.56 -7.45
N LEU A 113 -9.81 8.81 -6.29
CA LEU A 113 -11.03 8.12 -5.88
C LEU A 113 -12.23 8.55 -6.74
N ASP A 114 -12.34 9.86 -7.08
CA ASP A 114 -13.39 10.31 -7.99
C ASP A 114 -13.27 9.64 -9.36
N TRP A 115 -12.04 9.45 -9.86
CA TRP A 115 -11.84 8.71 -11.12
C TRP A 115 -12.33 7.26 -11.04
N ILE A 116 -12.05 6.58 -9.90
CA ILE A 116 -12.51 5.21 -9.68
C ILE A 116 -14.04 5.15 -9.62
N LEU A 117 -14.64 6.06 -8.86
CA LEU A 117 -16.11 6.12 -8.72
C LEU A 117 -16.82 6.42 -10.04
N GLU A 118 -16.25 7.31 -10.85
CA GLU A 118 -16.79 7.66 -12.17
C GLU A 118 -16.62 6.53 -13.18
N GLN A 119 -15.47 5.83 -13.16
CA GLN A 119 -15.11 4.84 -14.18
C GLN A 119 -15.61 3.42 -13.89
N SER A 120 -16.30 3.19 -12.76
CA SER A 120 -16.81 1.87 -12.40
C SER A 120 -18.30 1.86 -12.07
N LYS A 121 -18.98 0.78 -12.45
CA LYS A 121 -20.35 0.50 -11.97
C LYS A 121 -20.32 0.00 -10.52
N CYS A 122 -19.30 -0.81 -10.18
CA CYS A 122 -19.02 -1.30 -8.83
C CYS A 122 -17.54 -1.08 -8.50
N ALA A 123 -17.24 -0.54 -7.33
CA ALA A 123 -15.89 -0.45 -6.80
C ALA A 123 -15.79 -1.15 -5.45
N VAL A 124 -14.78 -1.99 -5.29
CA VAL A 124 -14.41 -2.62 -4.01
C VAL A 124 -13.09 -2.00 -3.55
N LEU A 125 -13.14 -1.25 -2.47
CA LEU A 125 -12.01 -0.47 -1.94
C LEU A 125 -11.43 -1.18 -0.72
N PHE A 126 -10.22 -1.75 -0.86
CA PHE A 126 -9.47 -2.30 0.26
C PHE A 126 -8.72 -1.16 0.94
N TYR A 127 -9.18 -0.77 2.11
CA TYR A 127 -8.77 0.43 2.83
C TYR A 127 -8.14 0.09 4.18
N ASP A 128 -7.29 0.94 4.67
CA ASP A 128 -6.71 0.86 6.01
C ASP A 128 -6.77 2.23 6.68
N TYR A 129 -7.68 2.38 7.64
CA TYR A 129 -7.88 3.64 8.36
C TYR A 129 -6.71 4.03 9.27
N ASN A 130 -5.83 3.09 9.60
CA ASN A 130 -4.70 3.33 10.50
C ASN A 130 -3.41 3.68 9.76
N GLN A 131 -3.39 3.63 8.42
CA GLN A 131 -2.22 4.04 7.65
C GLN A 131 -2.30 5.52 7.27
N VAL A 132 -1.32 6.27 7.75
CA VAL A 132 -1.14 7.66 7.35
C VAL A 132 -0.49 7.68 5.97
N VAL A 133 -1.13 8.36 5.04
CA VAL A 133 -0.59 8.58 3.69
C VAL A 133 0.06 9.95 3.68
N GLY A 134 1.18 10.08 2.98
CA GLY A 134 1.89 11.35 2.87
C GLY A 134 1.01 12.50 2.34
N PRO A 135 1.54 13.72 2.24
CA PRO A 135 0.76 14.96 2.00
C PRO A 135 0.04 15.01 0.63
N SER A 136 0.30 14.06 -0.25
CA SER A 136 -0.40 13.87 -1.53
C SER A 136 -1.58 12.92 -1.45
N GLY A 137 -1.71 12.14 -0.38
CA GLY A 137 -2.82 11.20 -0.18
C GLY A 137 -4.15 11.91 0.02
N ILE A 138 -5.23 11.20 -0.23
CA ILE A 138 -6.58 11.65 0.12
C ILE A 138 -6.67 11.56 1.65
N ASP A 139 -6.94 12.69 2.30
CA ASP A 139 -7.12 12.69 3.75
C ASP A 139 -8.37 11.90 4.17
N TYR A 140 -8.35 11.44 5.42
CA TYR A 140 -9.42 10.62 5.97
C TYR A 140 -10.79 11.34 5.94
N GLU A 141 -10.84 12.62 6.26
CA GLU A 141 -12.08 13.39 6.30
C GLU A 141 -12.72 13.47 4.92
N ARG A 142 -11.94 13.73 3.89
CA ARG A 142 -12.40 13.78 2.49
C ARG A 142 -12.86 12.40 2.01
N PHE A 143 -12.16 11.33 2.37
CA PHE A 143 -12.59 9.97 2.07
C PHE A 143 -13.95 9.66 2.74
N GLU A 144 -14.06 9.91 4.03
CA GLU A 144 -15.28 9.66 4.80
C GLU A 144 -16.47 10.49 4.33
N GLU A 145 -16.26 11.74 3.96
CA GLU A 145 -17.31 12.58 3.39
C GLU A 145 -17.92 11.96 2.12
N LYS A 146 -17.04 11.49 1.20
CA LYS A 146 -17.48 10.82 -0.02
C LYS A 146 -18.22 9.52 0.29
N MET A 147 -17.73 8.72 1.21
CA MET A 147 -18.38 7.46 1.62
C MET A 147 -19.72 7.72 2.30
N ARG A 148 -19.81 8.73 3.16
CA ARG A 148 -21.06 9.13 3.84
C ARG A 148 -22.13 9.58 2.83
N ASN A 149 -21.75 10.31 1.80
CA ASN A 149 -22.67 10.72 0.73
C ASN A 149 -23.21 9.52 -0.07
N LEU A 150 -22.38 8.48 -0.28
CA LEU A 150 -22.81 7.22 -0.89
C LEU A 150 -23.70 6.40 0.06
N TYR A 151 -23.41 6.38 1.34
CA TYR A 151 -24.20 5.70 2.37
C TYR A 151 -25.64 6.24 2.43
N LYS A 152 -25.81 7.57 2.43
CA LYS A 152 -27.13 8.22 2.39
C LYS A 152 -27.97 7.80 1.17
N LYS A 153 -27.33 7.37 0.08
CA LYS A 153 -27.97 6.88 -1.15
C LYS A 153 -28.13 5.36 -1.17
N HIS A 154 -27.84 4.65 -0.09
CA HIS A 154 -27.84 3.18 -0.01
C HIS A 154 -26.97 2.50 -1.10
N MET A 155 -25.86 3.14 -1.46
CA MET A 155 -24.97 2.67 -2.54
C MET A 155 -23.65 2.07 -2.04
N ILE A 156 -23.48 1.87 -0.74
CA ILE A 156 -22.25 1.38 -0.13
C ILE A 156 -22.50 0.32 0.93
N SER A 157 -21.59 -0.67 0.99
CA SER A 157 -21.51 -1.69 2.03
C SER A 157 -20.12 -1.68 2.66
N TYR A 158 -20.05 -1.99 3.96
CA TYR A 158 -18.80 -2.05 4.71
C TYR A 158 -18.53 -3.45 5.24
N PHE A 159 -17.27 -3.89 5.14
CA PHE A 159 -16.78 -5.13 5.72
C PHE A 159 -15.48 -4.84 6.47
N THR A 160 -15.22 -5.60 7.53
CA THR A 160 -14.00 -5.45 8.33
C THR A 160 -13.26 -6.78 8.46
N LEU A 161 -11.96 -6.75 8.15
CA LEU A 161 -11.03 -7.85 8.41
C LEU A 161 -10.34 -7.59 9.75
N ALA A 162 -10.81 -8.27 10.79
CA ALA A 162 -10.43 -7.99 12.17
C ALA A 162 -9.11 -8.65 12.61
N THR A 163 -8.69 -9.75 11.95
CA THR A 163 -7.56 -10.57 12.40
C THR A 163 -6.29 -10.20 11.67
N GLN A 164 -5.24 -9.87 12.42
CA GLN A 164 -3.89 -9.70 11.92
C GLN A 164 -3.20 -11.08 11.78
N MET A 165 -2.65 -11.39 10.59
CA MET A 165 -2.05 -12.70 10.28
C MET A 165 -0.57 -12.64 9.88
N ARG A 166 0.00 -11.44 9.71
CA ARG A 166 1.38 -11.24 9.24
C ARG A 166 2.39 -11.37 10.36
N VAL A 167 2.08 -10.80 11.54
CA VAL A 167 2.98 -10.80 12.69
C VAL A 167 2.54 -11.87 13.69
N GLN A 168 3.46 -12.73 14.12
CA GLN A 168 3.15 -13.80 15.08
C GLN A 168 2.69 -13.29 16.46
N GLY A 169 3.01 -12.03 16.79
CA GLY A 169 2.48 -11.34 17.98
C GLY A 169 0.98 -11.03 17.91
N GLY A 170 0.35 -11.21 16.75
CA GLY A 170 -1.09 -11.04 16.58
C GLY A 170 -1.58 -9.62 16.86
N ASN A 171 -2.85 -9.51 17.23
CA ASN A 171 -3.49 -8.23 17.53
C ASN A 171 -2.91 -7.55 18.79
N ASP A 172 -2.40 -8.33 19.75
CA ASP A 172 -1.80 -7.79 20.99
C ASP A 172 -0.55 -6.97 20.67
N TYR A 173 0.27 -7.44 19.72
CA TYR A 173 1.43 -6.69 19.23
C TYR A 173 1.02 -5.36 18.60
N ILE A 174 0.03 -5.38 17.71
CA ILE A 174 -0.45 -4.16 17.05
C ILE A 174 -1.01 -3.16 18.05
N THR A 175 -1.77 -3.63 19.03
CA THR A 175 -2.31 -2.79 20.11
C THR A 175 -1.20 -2.17 20.94
N PHE A 176 -0.16 -2.96 21.28
CA PHE A 176 1.00 -2.46 22.02
C PHE A 176 1.77 -1.40 21.23
N ILE A 177 2.06 -1.66 19.94
CA ILE A 177 2.76 -0.68 19.08
C ILE A 177 1.97 0.61 18.95
N LYS A 178 0.64 0.53 18.80
CA LYS A 178 -0.20 1.74 18.76
C LYS A 178 -0.06 2.55 20.04
N LYS A 179 -0.22 1.93 21.21
CA LYS A 179 -0.02 2.59 22.50
C LYS A 179 1.38 3.19 22.66
N LEU A 180 2.41 2.47 22.19
CA LEU A 180 3.79 2.96 22.20
C LEU A 180 3.96 4.24 21.37
N LEU A 181 3.37 4.29 20.20
CA LEU A 181 3.43 5.45 19.31
C LEU A 181 2.59 6.63 19.84
N ASP A 182 1.49 6.34 20.53
CA ASP A 182 0.65 7.35 21.16
C ASP A 182 1.24 7.87 22.50
N GLY A 183 2.34 7.27 22.98
CA GLY A 183 2.97 7.60 24.26
C GLY A 183 2.21 7.09 25.48
N ASP A 184 1.27 6.16 25.30
CA ASP A 184 0.38 5.60 26.33
C ASP A 184 0.80 4.15 26.67
N VAL A 185 2.08 3.94 26.95
CA VAL A 185 2.61 2.63 27.34
C VAL A 185 2.74 2.57 28.85
N ASP A 186 2.02 1.64 29.45
CA ASP A 186 1.98 1.38 30.91
C ASP A 186 2.78 0.12 31.33
N ARG A 187 3.27 -0.67 30.37
CA ARG A 187 3.94 -1.94 30.63
C ARG A 187 4.91 -2.34 29.51
N GLU A 188 5.82 -3.23 29.84
CA GLU A 188 6.66 -3.90 28.82
C GLU A 188 5.84 -4.87 27.98
N TYR A 189 6.25 -5.03 26.71
CA TYR A 189 5.66 -6.01 25.83
C TYR A 189 6.27 -7.40 26.08
N HIS A 190 5.42 -8.35 26.41
CA HIS A 190 5.81 -9.75 26.58
C HIS A 190 5.00 -10.66 25.68
N SER A 191 5.68 -11.45 24.85
CA SER A 191 5.04 -12.47 24.02
C SER A 191 5.93 -13.70 23.94
N LYS A 192 5.33 -14.89 24.01
CA LYS A 192 6.05 -16.16 23.81
C LYS A 192 6.38 -16.45 22.33
N LYS A 193 5.71 -15.76 21.41
CA LYS A 193 5.79 -16.01 19.97
C LYS A 193 6.48 -14.90 19.18
N TYR A 194 6.72 -13.76 19.80
CA TYR A 194 7.26 -12.59 19.10
C TYR A 194 8.15 -11.78 20.04
N ASP A 195 9.38 -11.54 19.62
CA ASP A 195 10.40 -10.80 20.38
C ASP A 195 10.51 -9.37 19.84
N LEU A 196 10.18 -8.37 20.68
CA LEU A 196 10.31 -6.96 20.38
C LEU A 196 11.48 -6.39 21.16
N LYS A 197 12.48 -5.84 20.46
CA LYS A 197 13.67 -5.24 21.06
C LYS A 197 13.82 -3.79 20.66
N LEU A 198 14.14 -2.95 21.62
CA LEU A 198 14.54 -1.56 21.41
C LEU A 198 16.04 -1.43 21.65
N TYR A 199 16.70 -0.68 20.79
CA TYR A 199 18.14 -0.46 20.87
C TYR A 199 18.46 1.03 21.01
N SER A 200 19.27 1.39 21.98
CA SER A 200 19.85 2.73 22.11
C SER A 200 21.18 2.86 21.37
N ASN A 201 21.79 1.74 20.94
CA ASN A 201 23.05 1.69 20.22
C ASN A 201 22.84 1.10 18.83
N PHE A 202 23.09 1.91 17.79
CA PHE A 202 22.84 1.51 16.40
C PHE A 202 23.77 0.39 15.93
N SER A 203 25.06 0.43 16.30
CA SER A 203 26.02 -0.63 15.91
C SER A 203 25.63 -1.99 16.51
N LYS A 204 25.10 -2.01 17.74
CA LYS A 204 24.60 -3.24 18.37
C LYS A 204 23.35 -3.76 17.64
N PHE A 205 22.40 -2.86 17.32
CA PHE A 205 21.22 -3.21 16.52
C PHE A 205 21.62 -3.86 15.18
N GLU A 206 22.53 -3.22 14.46
CA GLU A 206 23.00 -3.69 13.16
C GLU A 206 23.70 -5.06 13.26
N LYS A 207 24.55 -5.25 14.27
CA LYS A 207 25.22 -6.53 14.54
C LYS A 207 24.23 -7.66 14.80
N ASP A 208 23.22 -7.40 15.64
CA ASP A 208 22.20 -8.38 15.98
C ASP A 208 21.29 -8.70 14.77
N MET A 209 20.97 -7.70 13.96
CA MET A 209 20.23 -7.86 12.72
C MET A 209 21.00 -8.74 11.72
N TYR A 210 22.30 -8.49 11.48
CA TYR A 210 23.10 -9.33 10.60
C TYR A 210 23.29 -10.75 11.14
N ALA A 211 23.35 -10.93 12.45
CA ALA A 211 23.38 -12.26 13.04
C ALA A 211 22.09 -13.03 12.74
N LYS A 212 20.93 -12.35 12.86
CA LYS A 212 19.63 -12.92 12.50
C LYS A 212 19.50 -13.19 11.00
N GLU A 213 20.02 -12.33 10.14
CA GLU A 213 20.03 -12.56 8.70
C GLU A 213 20.79 -13.84 8.34
N LYS A 214 21.98 -14.07 8.95
CA LYS A 214 22.75 -15.33 8.76
C LYS A 214 22.00 -16.57 9.24
N GLU A 215 21.18 -16.42 10.28
CA GLU A 215 20.39 -17.52 10.83
C GLU A 215 19.14 -17.85 9.98
N THR A 216 18.43 -16.84 9.50
CA THR A 216 17.08 -17.02 8.93
C THR A 216 16.98 -16.64 7.45
N GLY A 217 17.85 -15.77 6.93
CA GLY A 217 17.75 -15.21 5.57
C GLY A 217 16.54 -14.29 5.36
N LEU A 218 15.88 -13.85 6.44
CA LEU A 218 14.61 -13.12 6.37
C LEU A 218 14.64 -11.74 7.06
N SER A 219 15.82 -11.28 7.50
CA SER A 219 15.93 -9.99 8.16
C SER A 219 16.02 -8.83 7.16
N ARG A 220 15.42 -7.71 7.51
CA ARG A 220 15.48 -6.49 6.70
C ARG A 220 15.58 -5.27 7.60
N MET A 221 16.43 -4.31 7.17
CA MET A 221 16.51 -3.00 7.79
C MET A 221 15.70 -2.01 6.95
N VAL A 222 14.85 -1.22 7.62
CA VAL A 222 14.06 -0.18 6.96
C VAL A 222 14.25 1.15 7.66
N ALA A 223 14.24 2.25 6.89
CA ALA A 223 14.31 3.60 7.43
C ALA A 223 13.27 4.51 6.74
N GLY A 224 12.67 5.41 7.51
CA GLY A 224 11.83 6.46 6.96
C GLY A 224 12.65 7.52 6.22
N TYR A 225 11.97 8.39 5.44
CA TYR A 225 12.61 9.51 4.74
C TYR A 225 12.90 10.66 5.71
N ALA A 226 13.99 10.53 6.46
CA ALA A 226 14.39 11.48 7.50
C ALA A 226 15.70 12.24 7.20
N TRP A 227 16.37 11.90 6.09
CA TRP A 227 17.61 12.54 5.63
C TRP A 227 17.48 12.97 4.17
N PRO A 228 18.22 14.02 3.71
CA PRO A 228 18.30 14.33 2.29
C PRO A 228 18.88 13.15 1.49
N TRP A 229 18.23 12.75 0.42
CA TRP A 229 18.71 11.65 -0.43
C TRP A 229 19.80 12.12 -1.38
N ILE A 230 21.03 12.30 -0.89
CA ILE A 230 22.19 12.77 -1.64
C ILE A 230 22.81 11.69 -2.51
N SER A 231 22.75 10.41 -2.08
CA SER A 231 23.27 9.27 -2.84
C SER A 231 22.51 9.02 -4.14
N LYS A 232 21.32 9.60 -4.30
CA LYS A 232 20.52 9.51 -5.55
C LYS A 232 21.29 9.95 -6.79
N ASN A 233 22.13 10.97 -6.64
CA ASN A 233 22.92 11.57 -7.73
C ASN A 233 24.40 11.21 -7.66
N ASP A 234 24.86 10.68 -6.54
CA ASP A 234 26.26 10.35 -6.29
C ASP A 234 26.36 9.18 -5.30
N GLN A 235 26.48 7.97 -5.81
CA GLN A 235 26.51 6.73 -5.02
C GLN A 235 27.73 6.59 -4.10
N SER A 236 28.76 7.43 -4.24
CA SER A 236 29.87 7.48 -3.28
C SER A 236 29.48 8.09 -1.94
N LYS A 237 28.36 8.85 -1.91
CA LYS A 237 27.84 9.52 -0.72
C LYS A 237 26.94 8.62 0.10
N LYS A 238 26.84 8.92 1.38
CA LYS A 238 25.95 8.24 2.33
C LYS A 238 24.94 9.24 2.85
N ASP A 239 23.68 8.82 2.93
CA ASP A 239 22.53 9.68 3.28
C ASP A 239 22.29 9.70 4.77
N ILE A 240 22.46 8.54 5.40
CA ILE A 240 22.13 8.29 6.81
C ILE A 240 23.41 8.30 7.62
N GLU A 241 23.43 9.06 8.72
CA GLU A 241 24.48 9.00 9.72
C GLU A 241 23.86 8.88 11.11
N ILE A 242 24.12 7.77 11.80
CA ILE A 242 23.63 7.47 13.14
C ILE A 242 24.80 7.01 13.99
N GLN A 243 25.14 7.75 15.05
CA GLN A 243 26.22 7.40 15.98
C GLN A 243 27.54 7.08 15.27
N GLY A 244 27.90 7.84 14.23
CA GLY A 244 29.10 7.66 13.42
C GLY A 244 29.03 6.56 12.35
N VAL A 245 27.97 5.77 12.32
CA VAL A 245 27.74 4.78 11.26
C VAL A 245 27.05 5.44 10.07
N LYS A 246 27.60 5.23 8.86
CA LYS A 246 27.10 5.85 7.63
C LYS A 246 26.52 4.80 6.68
N ARG A 247 25.32 5.04 6.14
CA ARG A 247 24.62 4.13 5.22
C ARG A 247 23.99 4.89 4.04
N MET A 248 23.84 4.21 2.91
CA MET A 248 22.97 4.68 1.84
C MET A 248 21.52 4.40 2.26
N TRP A 249 20.61 5.28 1.85
CA TRP A 249 19.19 5.09 2.17
C TRP A 249 18.51 4.16 1.17
N ASN A 250 18.81 4.28 -0.12
CA ASN A 250 18.14 3.49 -1.13
C ASN A 250 18.99 3.35 -2.40
N HIS A 251 18.74 2.32 -3.19
CA HIS A 251 19.36 2.14 -4.50
C HIS A 251 18.80 3.09 -5.55
N CYS A 252 19.70 3.53 -6.45
CA CYS A 252 19.36 4.40 -7.59
C CYS A 252 19.31 3.64 -8.92
N THR A 253 19.60 2.35 -8.93
CA THR A 253 19.69 1.53 -10.15
C THR A 253 18.31 1.35 -10.78
N LYS A 254 18.21 1.59 -12.08
CA LYS A 254 16.97 1.40 -12.82
C LYS A 254 16.55 -0.07 -12.75
N GLY A 255 15.35 -0.32 -12.25
CA GLY A 255 14.81 -1.69 -12.12
C GLY A 255 15.25 -2.45 -10.85
N TRP A 256 15.87 -1.79 -9.89
CA TRP A 256 16.35 -2.39 -8.64
C TRP A 256 15.33 -3.27 -7.92
N VAL A 257 14.04 -2.97 -8.02
CA VAL A 257 12.92 -3.76 -7.42
C VAL A 257 12.90 -5.23 -7.90
N HIS A 258 13.60 -5.55 -8.97
CA HIS A 258 13.67 -6.89 -9.56
C HIS A 258 15.08 -7.47 -9.54
N THR A 259 16.05 -6.84 -8.90
CA THR A 259 17.40 -7.33 -8.70
C THR A 259 17.46 -8.17 -7.43
N GLU A 260 18.41 -9.10 -7.35
CA GLU A 260 18.69 -9.88 -6.13
C GLU A 260 19.00 -8.95 -4.96
N GLU A 261 19.71 -7.84 -5.20
CA GLU A 261 20.03 -6.81 -4.23
C GLU A 261 18.79 -6.17 -3.59
N ALA A 262 17.67 -6.08 -4.32
CA ALA A 262 16.40 -5.56 -3.79
C ALA A 262 15.72 -6.54 -2.82
N VAL A 263 16.10 -7.81 -2.87
CA VAL A 263 15.63 -8.85 -1.94
C VAL A 263 16.47 -8.84 -0.66
N ASP A 264 17.74 -8.40 -0.76
CA ASP A 264 18.71 -8.37 0.33
C ASP A 264 18.73 -7.03 1.09
N GLU A 265 18.01 -6.02 0.62
CA GLU A 265 17.78 -4.72 1.24
C GLU A 265 16.32 -4.52 1.69
#